data_87ea1883f5f259d65ab57d385105ddb4
#
_entry.id   87ea1883f5f259d65ab57d385105ddb4
#
_cell.length_a   1.000
_cell.length_b   1.000
_cell.length_c   1.000
_cell.angle_alpha   90.00
_cell.angle_beta   90.00
_cell.angle_gamma   90.00
#
_symmetry.space_group_name_H-M   'P 1'
#
loop_
_entity.id
_entity.type
_entity.pdbx_description
1 polymer ?
#
loop_
_entity_poly.entity_id
_entity_poly.type
_entity_poly.pdbx_seq_one_letter_code
_entity_poly.pdbx_strand_id
1 'polypeptide(L)'
;MNKNTLKTSRRTLIVLLTVALVAQGVAAAEDTDTGATDGMTGDVGVGLALGLAAIGAGFSQAAIGSAAVGMLAEDGSKFGVALIFTALPESIVILGALPLFLN
;
A
#
# COMPACT_ATOMS: atom_id res chain seq x y z
N MET A 1 -6.10 -31.62 12.11
CA MET A 1 -6.17 -30.14 12.07
C MET A 1 -7.11 -29.74 10.94
N ASN A 2 -8.09 -28.91 11.22
CA ASN A 2 -9.12 -28.54 10.26
C ASN A 2 -8.52 -27.58 9.20
N LYS A 3 -8.88 -27.73 7.92
CA LYS A 3 -8.38 -26.88 6.82
C LYS A 3 -8.59 -25.38 7.06
N ASN A 4 -9.66 -25.02 7.76
CA ASN A 4 -9.95 -23.63 8.11
C ASN A 4 -9.00 -23.09 9.18
N THR A 5 -8.66 -23.90 10.16
CA THR A 5 -7.68 -23.54 11.20
C THR A 5 -6.29 -23.32 10.60
N LEU A 6 -5.91 -24.15 9.63
CA LEU A 6 -4.64 -24.00 8.92
C LEU A 6 -4.57 -22.71 8.09
N LYS A 7 -5.65 -22.37 7.38
CA LYS A 7 -5.75 -21.13 6.61
C LYS A 7 -5.68 -19.89 7.50
N THR A 8 -6.39 -19.91 8.62
CA THR A 8 -6.39 -18.81 9.60
C THR A 8 -5.02 -18.65 10.23
N SER A 9 -4.40 -19.76 10.65
CA SER A 9 -3.06 -19.74 11.24
C SER A 9 -2.01 -19.17 10.28
N ARG A 10 -2.04 -19.57 9.00
CA ARG A 10 -1.12 -19.02 7.99
C ARG A 10 -1.32 -17.51 7.76
N ARG A 11 -2.57 -17.07 7.69
CA ARG A 11 -2.89 -15.64 7.52
C ARG A 11 -2.41 -14.83 8.72
N THR A 12 -2.67 -15.30 9.92
CA THR A 12 -2.20 -14.65 11.15
C THR A 12 -0.68 -14.60 11.21
N LEU A 13 0.00 -15.66 10.82
CA LEU A 13 1.46 -15.72 10.78
C LEU A 13 2.03 -14.71 9.78
N ILE A 14 1.46 -14.62 8.59
CA ILE A 14 1.89 -13.67 7.55
C ILE A 14 1.69 -12.23 8.03
N VAL A 15 0.54 -11.91 8.62
CA VAL A 15 0.27 -10.58 9.16
C VAL A 15 1.23 -10.22 10.27
N LEU A 16 1.47 -11.14 11.23
CA LEU A 16 2.43 -10.93 12.31
C LEU A 16 3.85 -10.74 11.79
N LEU A 17 4.27 -11.53 10.81
CA LEU A 17 5.58 -11.40 10.18
C LEU A 17 5.74 -10.06 9.47
N THR A 18 4.71 -9.62 8.75
CA THR A 18 4.71 -8.33 8.04
C THR A 18 4.80 -7.17 9.03
N VAL A 19 4.00 -7.20 10.10
CA VAL A 19 4.04 -6.18 11.15
C VAL A 19 5.39 -6.16 11.84
N ALA A 20 5.97 -7.33 12.14
CA ALA A 20 7.30 -7.42 12.76
C ALA A 20 8.40 -6.86 11.85
N LEU A 21 8.36 -7.13 10.55
CA LEU A 21 9.34 -6.59 9.59
C LEU A 21 9.24 -5.07 9.47
N VAL A 22 8.02 -4.54 9.44
CA VAL A 22 7.80 -3.08 9.41
C VAL A 22 8.29 -2.44 10.72
N ALA A 23 7.97 -3.03 11.86
CA ALA A 23 8.40 -2.53 13.17
C ALA A 23 9.93 -2.53 13.31
N GLN A 24 10.60 -3.57 12.84
CA GLN A 24 12.07 -3.65 12.83
C GLN A 24 12.69 -2.61 11.91
N GLY A 25 12.10 -2.36 10.75
CA GLY A 25 12.55 -1.32 9.83
C GLY A 25 12.45 0.08 10.43
N VAL A 26 11.37 0.36 11.16
CA VAL A 26 11.18 1.64 11.87
C VAL A 26 12.15 1.75 13.05
N ALA A 27 12.32 0.71 13.86
CA ALA A 27 13.23 0.71 14.99
C ALA A 27 14.70 0.87 14.55
N ALA A 28 15.10 0.24 13.44
CA ALA A 28 16.45 0.41 12.89
C ALA A 28 16.71 1.85 12.40
N ALA A 29 15.67 2.60 12.08
CA ALA A 29 15.78 4.00 11.68
C ALA A 29 15.96 4.95 12.88
N GLU A 30 15.59 4.54 14.10
CA GLU A 30 15.70 5.35 15.31
C GLU A 30 17.06 5.23 16.02
N ASP A 31 17.82 4.16 15.78
CA ASP A 31 19.00 3.77 16.60
C ASP A 31 20.34 4.34 16.08
N THR A 32 20.35 5.18 15.06
CA THR A 32 21.59 5.68 14.46
C THR A 32 21.74 7.19 14.58
N ASP A 33 22.27 7.62 15.71
CA ASP A 33 22.75 8.98 15.96
C ASP A 33 24.16 9.19 15.37
N THR A 34 24.34 8.93 14.09
CA THR A 34 25.56 9.29 13.37
C THR A 34 25.20 10.04 12.08
N GLY A 35 25.75 11.23 11.90
CA GLY A 35 25.42 12.16 10.80
C GLY A 35 25.54 11.63 9.37
N ALA A 36 25.91 10.34 9.19
CA ALA A 36 25.87 9.64 7.93
C ALA A 36 24.53 8.97 7.62
N THR A 37 23.62 8.95 8.61
CA THR A 37 22.34 8.24 8.56
C THR A 37 21.14 9.15 8.32
N ASP A 38 21.29 10.46 8.40
CA ASP A 38 20.20 11.42 8.15
C ASP A 38 19.65 11.27 6.72
N GLY A 39 20.51 11.11 5.74
CA GLY A 39 20.09 10.86 4.36
C GLY A 39 19.41 9.50 4.18
N MET A 40 19.93 8.48 4.86
CA MET A 40 19.38 7.12 4.76
C MET A 40 18.06 6.97 5.48
N THR A 41 17.83 7.66 6.60
CA THR A 41 16.53 7.72 7.29
C THR A 41 15.50 8.49 6.48
N GLY A 42 15.89 9.57 5.81
CA GLY A 42 15.04 10.30 4.88
C GLY A 42 14.58 9.44 3.71
N ASP A 43 15.50 8.72 3.09
CA ASP A 43 15.21 7.83 1.96
C ASP A 43 14.32 6.65 2.36
N VAL A 44 14.53 6.07 3.54
CA VAL A 44 13.66 5.02 4.08
C VAL A 44 12.26 5.56 4.35
N GLY A 45 12.14 6.75 4.92
CA GLY A 45 10.85 7.42 5.13
C GLY A 45 10.10 7.66 3.83
N VAL A 46 10.79 8.15 2.81
CA VAL A 46 10.23 8.33 1.45
C VAL A 46 9.77 7.00 0.85
N GLY A 47 10.62 5.97 0.94
CA GLY A 47 10.28 4.64 0.46
C GLY A 47 9.06 4.03 1.17
N LEU A 48 8.95 4.21 2.48
CA LEU A 48 7.80 3.77 3.26
C LEU A 48 6.53 4.53 2.88
N ALA A 49 6.60 5.83 2.75
CA ALA A 49 5.46 6.66 2.37
C ALA A 49 4.90 6.22 1.00
N LEU A 50 5.77 6.09 0.01
CA LEU A 50 5.38 5.66 -1.33
C LEU A 50 4.90 4.21 -1.35
N GLY A 51 5.59 3.31 -0.65
CA GLY A 51 5.22 1.89 -0.58
C GLY A 51 3.87 1.66 0.09
N LEU A 52 3.60 2.32 1.21
CA LEU A 52 2.32 2.22 1.91
C LEU A 52 1.19 2.86 1.11
N ALA A 53 1.46 3.98 0.44
CA ALA A 53 0.51 4.61 -0.47
C ALA A 53 0.17 3.69 -1.66
N ALA A 54 1.16 3.03 -2.24
CA ALA A 54 0.96 2.07 -3.33
C ALA A 54 0.13 0.85 -2.89
N ILE A 55 0.37 0.32 -1.69
CA ILE A 55 -0.43 -0.76 -1.12
C ILE A 55 -1.87 -0.31 -0.90
N GLY A 56 -2.08 0.85 -0.30
CA GLY A 56 -3.41 1.42 -0.08
C GLY A 56 -4.17 1.66 -1.37
N ALA A 57 -3.51 2.22 -2.37
CA ALA A 57 -4.07 2.42 -3.70
C ALA A 57 -4.43 1.08 -4.37
N GLY A 58 -3.57 0.07 -4.25
CA GLY A 58 -3.81 -1.26 -4.79
C GLY A 58 -5.05 -1.93 -4.21
N PHE A 59 -5.25 -1.85 -2.90
CA PHE A 59 -6.46 -2.36 -2.24
C PHE A 59 -7.72 -1.62 -2.72
N SER A 60 -7.66 -0.30 -2.76
CA SER A 60 -8.76 0.53 -3.25
C SER A 60 -9.10 0.22 -4.71
N GLN A 61 -8.07 0.13 -5.54
CA GLN A 61 -8.21 -0.16 -6.97
C GLN A 61 -8.80 -1.55 -7.24
N ALA A 62 -8.43 -2.54 -6.45
CA ALA A 62 -9.00 -3.89 -6.55
C ALA A 62 -10.50 -3.90 -6.27
N ALA A 63 -10.96 -3.17 -5.25
CA ALA A 63 -12.38 -3.06 -4.90
C ALA A 63 -13.16 -2.28 -5.97
N ILE A 64 -12.66 -1.12 -6.36
CA ILE A 64 -13.30 -0.27 -7.39
C ILE A 64 -13.28 -0.97 -8.76
N GLY A 65 -12.17 -1.61 -9.12
CA GLY A 65 -12.03 -2.31 -10.39
C GLY A 65 -13.03 -3.45 -10.54
N SER A 66 -13.23 -4.25 -9.51
CA SER A 66 -14.23 -5.33 -9.54
C SER A 66 -15.66 -4.78 -9.68
N ALA A 67 -15.98 -3.70 -8.98
CA ALA A 67 -17.27 -3.02 -9.10
C ALA A 67 -17.46 -2.39 -10.49
N ALA A 68 -16.40 -1.78 -11.05
CA ALA A 68 -16.43 -1.20 -12.39
C ALA A 68 -16.67 -2.26 -13.47
N VAL A 69 -16.03 -3.42 -13.37
CA VAL A 69 -16.28 -4.55 -14.30
C VAL A 69 -17.73 -5.02 -14.21
N GLY A 70 -18.28 -5.15 -13.01
CA GLY A 70 -19.69 -5.48 -12.82
C GLY A 70 -20.63 -4.45 -13.44
N MET A 71 -20.37 -3.18 -13.24
CA MET A 71 -21.17 -2.09 -13.83
C MET A 71 -21.10 -2.09 -15.36
N LEU A 72 -19.92 -2.33 -15.93
CA LEU A 72 -19.74 -2.39 -17.40
C LEU A 72 -20.40 -3.63 -18.02
N ALA A 73 -20.49 -4.73 -17.28
CA ALA A 73 -21.21 -5.93 -17.72
C ALA A 73 -22.73 -5.67 -17.81
N GLU A 74 -23.27 -4.79 -16.98
CA GLU A 74 -24.67 -4.39 -17.02
C GLU A 74 -24.95 -3.28 -18.04
N ASP A 75 -24.06 -2.29 -18.15
CA ASP A 75 -24.21 -1.13 -19.03
C ASP A 75 -22.85 -0.60 -19.51
N GLY A 76 -22.48 -0.99 -20.74
CA GLY A 76 -21.21 -0.57 -21.37
C GLY A 76 -21.10 0.94 -21.64
N SER A 77 -22.21 1.68 -21.60
CA SER A 77 -22.20 3.15 -21.80
C SER A 77 -21.53 3.88 -20.62
N LYS A 78 -21.35 3.22 -19.47
CA LYS A 78 -20.75 3.79 -18.27
C LYS A 78 -19.21 3.68 -18.19
N PHE A 79 -18.58 3.36 -19.30
CA PHE A 79 -17.13 3.21 -19.38
C PHE A 79 -16.35 4.43 -18.88
N GLY A 80 -16.79 5.65 -19.24
CA GLY A 80 -16.15 6.88 -18.78
C GLY A 80 -16.23 7.06 -17.26
N VAL A 81 -17.38 6.77 -16.67
CA VAL A 81 -17.57 6.81 -15.22
C VAL A 81 -16.68 5.78 -14.52
N ALA A 82 -16.62 4.56 -15.07
CA ALA A 82 -15.76 3.50 -14.55
C ALA A 82 -14.28 3.92 -14.55
N LEU A 83 -13.80 4.56 -15.62
CA LEU A 83 -12.43 5.07 -15.70
C LEU A 83 -12.13 6.12 -14.63
N ILE A 84 -13.05 7.07 -14.41
CA ILE A 84 -12.86 8.11 -13.39
C ILE A 84 -12.72 7.48 -12.02
N PHE A 85 -13.58 6.55 -11.66
CA PHE A 85 -13.49 5.88 -10.36
C PHE A 85 -12.25 5.01 -10.19
N THR A 86 -11.79 4.36 -11.24
CA THR A 86 -10.55 3.56 -11.19
C THR A 86 -9.30 4.44 -11.11
N ALA A 87 -9.36 5.69 -11.55
CA ALA A 87 -8.25 6.63 -11.46
C ALA A 87 -8.13 7.32 -10.08
N LEU A 88 -9.17 7.29 -9.25
CA LEU A 88 -9.14 7.93 -7.92
C LEU A 88 -8.04 7.40 -7.00
N PRO A 89 -7.78 6.08 -6.89
CA PRO A 89 -6.69 5.55 -6.07
C PRO A 89 -5.29 6.02 -6.48
N GLU A 90 -5.10 6.42 -7.73
CA GLU A 90 -3.83 6.97 -8.21
C GLU A 90 -3.43 8.24 -7.47
N SER A 91 -4.39 9.05 -7.02
CA SER A 91 -4.12 10.24 -6.21
C SER A 91 -3.42 9.92 -4.90
N ILE A 92 -3.69 8.76 -4.31
CA ILE A 92 -3.04 8.29 -3.07
C ILE A 92 -1.55 8.05 -3.33
N VAL A 93 -1.21 7.44 -4.45
CA VAL A 93 0.20 7.19 -4.84
C VAL A 93 0.91 8.51 -5.14
N ILE A 94 0.26 9.43 -5.84
CA ILE A 94 0.83 10.75 -6.15
C ILE A 94 1.13 11.52 -4.85
N LEU A 95 0.21 11.53 -3.89
CA LEU A 95 0.42 12.14 -2.58
C LEU A 95 1.52 11.43 -1.78
N GLY A 96 1.59 10.11 -1.85
CA GLY A 96 2.66 9.33 -1.22
C GLY A 96 4.03 9.55 -1.85
N ALA A 97 4.09 10.01 -3.08
CA ALA A 97 5.32 10.36 -3.78
C ALA A 97 5.82 11.79 -3.48
N LEU A 98 5.00 12.65 -2.85
CA LEU A 98 5.39 14.04 -2.54
C LEU A 98 6.72 14.16 -1.80
N PRO A 99 7.04 13.33 -0.79
CA PRO A 99 8.32 13.40 -0.10
C PRO A 99 9.55 13.26 -1.02
N LEU A 100 9.42 12.58 -2.18
CA LEU A 100 10.49 12.49 -3.18
C LEU A 100 10.88 13.85 -3.75
N PHE A 101 9.95 14.79 -3.82
CA PHE A 101 10.14 16.10 -4.41
C PHE A 101 10.42 17.20 -3.39
N LEU A 102 10.10 16.93 -2.12
CA LEU A 102 10.24 17.89 -1.02
C LEU A 102 11.53 17.69 -0.21
N ASN A 103 12.25 16.62 -0.48
CA ASN A 103 13.45 16.23 0.27
C ASN A 103 14.73 16.79 -0.38
#